data_8c8a8011f4b8b3b226cbc57b1a5d4f98
#
_entry.id   8c8a8011f4b8b3b226cbc57b1a5d4f98
#
_cell.length_a   1.000
_cell.length_b   1.000
_cell.length_c   1.000
_cell.angle_alpha   90.00
_cell.angle_beta   90.00
_cell.angle_gamma   90.00
#
_symmetry.space_group_name_H-M   'P 1'
#
loop_
_entity.id
_entity.type
_entity.pdbx_description
1 polymer ?
#
loop_
_entity_poly.entity_id
_entity_poly.type
_entity_poly.pdbx_seq_one_letter_code
_entity_poly.pdbx_strand_id
1 'polypeptide(L)'
;MARFCDSNQKRGLTLVELIVVLVILAVLAALLLPSLTGYIDKAVEKRIMLQARSLMTAAQATIDEAYAKGELHIDNYGGFEPLNVDTAHKLAKQIIELSELEGEQYTWKFQLVDPSNTEFPTAKIAILEFTNGKHRITYRIRTKSKKISPGWGNIKKITDKPDWSTKDGPAFLSSSDYKPDTYHP
;
A
#
# COMPACT_ATOMS: atom_id res chain seq x y z
N MET A 1 41.24 40.64 53.35
CA MET A 1 40.30 40.33 52.29
C MET A 1 41.06 39.81 51.10
N ALA A 2 41.15 38.50 50.95
CA ALA A 2 41.83 37.86 49.82
C ALA A 2 40.76 37.50 48.77
N ARG A 3 40.88 38.08 47.56
CA ARG A 3 40.01 37.71 46.41
C ARG A 3 40.60 36.46 45.75
N PHE A 4 39.89 35.37 45.86
CA PHE A 4 40.14 34.18 45.05
C PHE A 4 39.72 34.49 43.61
N CYS A 5 40.70 34.63 42.71
CA CYS A 5 40.46 34.58 41.29
C CYS A 5 40.35 33.11 40.87
N ASP A 6 39.12 32.66 40.67
CA ASP A 6 38.83 31.36 40.04
C ASP A 6 39.06 31.51 38.53
N SER A 7 40.26 31.14 38.09
CA SER A 7 40.59 31.10 36.67
C SER A 7 40.03 29.83 36.04
N ASN A 8 38.77 29.91 35.64
CA ASN A 8 38.11 28.85 34.86
C ASN A 8 38.78 28.81 33.46
N GLN A 9 39.90 28.06 33.36
CA GLN A 9 40.59 27.81 32.08
C GLN A 9 39.67 26.93 31.21
N LYS A 10 38.96 27.57 30.30
CA LYS A 10 38.24 26.84 29.22
C LYS A 10 39.30 26.24 28.30
N ARG A 11 39.55 24.93 28.47
CA ARG A 11 40.40 24.17 27.57
C ARG A 11 39.66 24.07 26.25
N GLY A 12 40.17 24.77 25.23
CA GLY A 12 39.67 24.60 23.85
C GLY A 12 40.17 23.27 23.26
N LEU A 13 39.38 22.64 22.42
CA LEU A 13 39.78 21.50 21.64
C LEU A 13 40.88 21.90 20.64
N THR A 14 41.92 21.05 20.54
CA THR A 14 42.95 21.21 19.52
C THR A 14 42.41 20.80 18.15
N LEU A 15 42.94 21.37 17.08
CA LEU A 15 42.58 21.04 15.70
C LEU A 15 42.81 19.54 15.42
N VAL A 16 43.87 18.96 16.01
CA VAL A 16 44.22 17.55 15.84
C VAL A 16 43.18 16.66 16.50
N GLU A 17 42.70 16.99 17.71
CA GLU A 17 41.61 16.22 18.40
C GLU A 17 40.35 16.22 17.57
N LEU A 18 39.99 17.35 16.93
CA LEU A 18 38.81 17.43 16.09
C LEU A 18 38.95 16.55 14.84
N ILE A 19 40.11 16.57 14.17
CA ILE A 19 40.36 15.73 12.99
C ILE A 19 40.32 14.27 13.33
N VAL A 20 40.94 13.85 14.42
CA VAL A 20 40.93 12.41 14.84
C VAL A 20 39.52 11.93 15.11
N VAL A 21 38.69 12.71 15.79
CA VAL A 21 37.28 12.35 16.03
C VAL A 21 36.50 12.23 14.72
N LEU A 22 36.69 13.15 13.79
CA LEU A 22 36.01 13.11 12.48
C LEU A 22 36.43 11.87 11.68
N VAL A 23 37.71 11.47 11.70
CA VAL A 23 38.21 10.27 11.01
C VAL A 23 37.59 9.00 11.63
N ILE A 24 37.55 8.92 12.97
CA ILE A 24 36.93 7.77 13.64
C ILE A 24 35.43 7.69 13.29
N LEU A 25 34.70 8.81 13.33
CA LEU A 25 33.29 8.85 12.95
C LEU A 25 33.08 8.43 11.48
N ALA A 26 33.95 8.88 10.57
CA ALA A 26 33.86 8.53 9.17
C ALA A 26 34.05 7.02 8.93
N VAL A 27 35.01 6.39 9.61
CA VAL A 27 35.25 4.95 9.54
C VAL A 27 34.06 4.16 10.10
N LEU A 28 33.54 4.58 11.26
CA LEU A 28 32.36 3.93 11.85
C LEU A 28 31.12 4.07 10.95
N ALA A 29 30.88 5.25 10.39
CA ALA A 29 29.79 5.48 9.45
C ALA A 29 29.93 4.61 8.19
N ALA A 30 31.13 4.47 7.63
CA ALA A 30 31.38 3.66 6.43
C ALA A 30 31.06 2.17 6.65
N LEU A 31 31.24 1.65 7.87
CA LEU A 31 30.90 0.28 8.22
C LEU A 31 29.38 0.07 8.47
N LEU A 32 28.66 1.11 8.92
CA LEU A 32 27.23 1.02 9.25
C LEU A 32 26.33 1.19 8.02
N LEU A 33 26.74 2.00 7.03
CA LEU A 33 25.90 2.31 5.86
C LEU A 33 25.43 1.08 5.07
N PRO A 34 26.30 0.07 4.75
CA PRO A 34 25.86 -1.08 3.97
C PRO A 34 24.81 -1.94 4.71
N SER A 35 24.88 -2.02 6.02
CA SER A 35 23.94 -2.81 6.81
C SER A 35 22.56 -2.15 6.92
N LEU A 36 22.49 -0.81 6.94
CA LEU A 36 21.26 -0.04 7.05
C LEU A 36 20.39 -0.14 5.79
N THR A 37 21.00 -0.18 4.60
CA THR A 37 20.24 -0.25 3.34
C THR A 37 19.36 -1.49 3.26
N GLY A 38 19.86 -2.66 3.66
CA GLY A 38 19.10 -3.89 3.69
C GLY A 38 17.92 -3.88 4.68
N TYR A 39 18.04 -3.16 5.79
CA TYR A 39 16.92 -2.98 6.73
C TYR A 39 15.85 -2.03 6.20
N ILE A 40 16.25 -0.98 5.50
CA ILE A 40 15.33 -0.02 4.88
C ILE A 40 14.49 -0.72 3.82
N ASP A 41 15.09 -1.52 2.95
CA ASP A 41 14.37 -2.26 1.91
C ASP A 41 13.34 -3.22 2.52
N LYS A 42 13.70 -3.98 3.55
CA LYS A 42 12.75 -4.85 4.28
C LYS A 42 11.64 -4.08 4.98
N ALA A 43 11.92 -2.89 5.50
CA ALA A 43 10.92 -2.03 6.12
C ALA A 43 9.92 -1.51 5.09
N VAL A 44 10.39 -1.13 3.91
CA VAL A 44 9.55 -0.71 2.77
C VAL A 44 8.65 -1.85 2.31
N GLU A 45 9.19 -3.07 2.17
CA GLU A 45 8.41 -4.26 1.81
C GLU A 45 7.29 -4.56 2.82
N LYS A 46 7.61 -4.50 4.11
CA LYS A 46 6.60 -4.67 5.17
C LYS A 46 5.52 -3.60 5.11
N ARG A 47 5.91 -2.35 4.87
CA ARG A 47 4.97 -1.23 4.77
C ARG A 47 3.97 -1.42 3.64
N ILE A 48 4.44 -1.74 2.43
CA ILE A 48 3.53 -1.96 1.30
C ILE A 48 2.60 -3.16 1.52
N MET A 49 3.10 -4.22 2.17
CA MET A 49 2.26 -5.36 2.55
C MET A 49 1.15 -4.96 3.53
N LEU A 50 1.46 -4.13 4.52
CA LEU A 50 0.47 -3.65 5.49
C LEU A 50 -0.57 -2.75 4.81
N GLN A 51 -0.13 -1.83 3.95
CA GLN A 51 -1.02 -0.97 3.17
C GLN A 51 -1.96 -1.77 2.27
N ALA A 52 -1.43 -2.76 1.55
CA ALA A 52 -2.25 -3.61 0.70
C ALA A 52 -3.26 -4.47 1.50
N ARG A 53 -2.90 -4.91 2.70
CA ARG A 53 -3.83 -5.62 3.60
C ARG A 53 -4.91 -4.71 4.16
N SER A 54 -4.56 -3.48 4.56
CA SER A 54 -5.55 -2.48 4.99
C SER A 54 -6.57 -2.22 3.89
N LEU A 55 -6.10 -1.97 2.66
CA LEU A 55 -6.94 -1.80 1.49
C LEU A 55 -7.84 -3.03 1.23
N MET A 56 -7.27 -4.23 1.30
CA MET A 56 -8.03 -5.47 1.09
C MET A 56 -9.17 -5.63 2.12
N THR A 57 -8.88 -5.31 3.38
CA THR A 57 -9.89 -5.40 4.45
C THR A 57 -10.98 -4.34 4.26
N ALA A 58 -10.60 -3.11 3.96
CA ALA A 58 -11.53 -2.02 3.69
C ALA A 58 -12.41 -2.34 2.47
N ALA A 59 -11.80 -2.78 1.38
CA ALA A 59 -12.51 -3.15 0.15
C ALA A 59 -13.49 -4.30 0.40
N GLN A 60 -13.07 -5.38 1.07
CA GLN A 60 -13.97 -6.50 1.33
C GLN A 60 -15.15 -6.09 2.24
N ALA A 61 -14.90 -5.30 3.29
CA ALA A 61 -15.96 -4.81 4.17
C ALA A 61 -16.98 -3.94 3.41
N THR A 62 -16.50 -3.02 2.57
CA THR A 62 -17.35 -2.15 1.74
C THR A 62 -18.19 -2.97 0.75
N ILE A 63 -17.59 -3.99 0.12
CA ILE A 63 -18.29 -4.86 -0.83
C ILE A 63 -19.32 -5.75 -0.14
N ASP A 64 -18.99 -6.32 1.02
CA ASP A 64 -19.94 -7.12 1.80
C ASP A 64 -21.16 -6.28 2.23
N GLU A 65 -20.93 -5.02 2.61
CA GLU A 65 -22.00 -4.08 2.94
C GLU A 65 -22.85 -3.72 1.70
N ALA A 66 -22.21 -3.41 0.58
CA ALA A 66 -22.90 -3.09 -0.67
C ALA A 66 -23.74 -4.29 -1.19
N TYR A 67 -23.18 -5.49 -1.08
CA TYR A 67 -23.92 -6.73 -1.42
C TYR A 67 -25.15 -6.92 -0.54
N ALA A 68 -25.00 -6.73 0.77
CA ALA A 68 -26.12 -6.85 1.72
C ALA A 68 -27.22 -5.81 1.50
N LYS A 69 -26.85 -4.62 1.00
CA LYS A 69 -27.80 -3.53 0.66
C LYS A 69 -28.42 -3.68 -0.74
N GLY A 70 -27.98 -4.67 -1.54
CA GLY A 70 -28.43 -4.83 -2.92
C GLY A 70 -27.91 -3.72 -3.86
N GLU A 71 -26.79 -3.07 -3.53
CA GLU A 71 -26.16 -2.04 -4.35
C GLU A 71 -25.29 -2.63 -5.47
N LEU A 72 -25.19 -3.95 -5.54
CA LEU A 72 -24.48 -4.70 -6.59
C LEU A 72 -25.49 -5.50 -7.41
N HIS A 73 -25.24 -5.61 -8.71
CA HIS A 73 -25.99 -6.50 -9.60
C HIS A 73 -25.04 -7.45 -10.34
N ILE A 74 -25.61 -8.47 -10.96
CA ILE A 74 -24.85 -9.41 -11.80
C ILE A 74 -25.01 -8.94 -13.24
N ASP A 75 -23.89 -8.71 -13.92
CA ASP A 75 -23.87 -8.30 -15.33
C ASP A 75 -24.27 -9.44 -16.27
N ASN A 76 -24.36 -9.13 -17.58
CA ASN A 76 -24.71 -10.12 -18.61
C ASN A 76 -23.64 -11.21 -18.81
N TYR A 77 -22.45 -11.06 -18.24
CA TYR A 77 -21.34 -12.00 -18.30
C TYR A 77 -21.18 -12.81 -16.99
N GLY A 78 -22.08 -12.61 -16.04
CA GLY A 78 -22.05 -13.30 -14.75
C GLY A 78 -21.13 -12.65 -13.71
N GLY A 79 -20.60 -11.45 -13.97
CA GLY A 79 -19.77 -10.69 -13.02
C GLY A 79 -20.61 -9.82 -12.07
N PHE A 80 -20.06 -9.49 -10.90
CA PHE A 80 -20.67 -8.45 -10.06
C PHE A 80 -20.28 -7.07 -10.56
N GLU A 81 -21.24 -6.16 -10.59
CA GLU A 81 -21.04 -4.75 -10.89
C GLU A 81 -21.81 -3.84 -9.92
N PRO A 82 -21.34 -2.60 -9.65
CA PRO A 82 -22.14 -1.59 -8.98
C PRO A 82 -23.37 -1.22 -9.81
N LEU A 83 -24.49 -0.91 -9.15
CA LEU A 83 -25.75 -0.55 -9.83
C LEU A 83 -25.62 0.62 -10.81
N ASN A 84 -24.73 1.55 -10.52
CA ASN A 84 -24.45 2.72 -11.36
C ASN A 84 -23.12 3.37 -11.01
N VAL A 85 -22.72 4.40 -11.76
CA VAL A 85 -21.45 5.12 -11.58
C VAL A 85 -21.38 5.82 -10.22
N ASP A 86 -22.51 6.36 -9.72
CA ASP A 86 -22.55 7.02 -8.41
C ASP A 86 -22.29 6.02 -7.28
N THR A 87 -22.84 4.81 -7.40
CA THR A 87 -22.56 3.70 -6.47
C THR A 87 -21.07 3.33 -6.52
N ALA A 88 -20.49 3.17 -7.70
CA ALA A 88 -19.08 2.89 -7.85
C ALA A 88 -18.21 3.97 -7.19
N HIS A 89 -18.53 5.24 -7.41
CA HIS A 89 -17.83 6.36 -6.80
C HIS A 89 -17.94 6.37 -5.27
N LYS A 90 -19.15 6.14 -4.75
CA LYS A 90 -19.41 6.03 -3.30
C LYS A 90 -18.59 4.90 -2.68
N LEU A 91 -18.58 3.72 -3.30
CA LEU A 91 -17.82 2.56 -2.81
C LEU A 91 -16.32 2.82 -2.83
N ALA A 92 -15.80 3.42 -3.92
CA ALA A 92 -14.39 3.77 -4.01
C ALA A 92 -13.97 4.77 -2.93
N LYS A 93 -14.79 5.78 -2.66
CA LYS A 93 -14.58 6.75 -1.59
C LYS A 93 -14.55 6.08 -0.22
N GLN A 94 -15.51 5.23 0.10
CA GLN A 94 -15.55 4.49 1.36
C GLN A 94 -14.32 3.59 1.56
N ILE A 95 -13.84 2.93 0.50
CA ILE A 95 -12.64 2.11 0.55
C ILE A 95 -11.41 2.95 0.89
N ILE A 96 -11.25 4.12 0.28
CA ILE A 96 -10.13 5.02 0.54
C ILE A 96 -10.17 5.52 1.98
N GLU A 97 -11.34 5.99 2.45
CA GLU A 97 -11.53 6.46 3.81
C GLU A 97 -11.22 5.38 4.86
N LEU A 98 -11.75 4.17 4.68
CA LEU A 98 -11.53 3.05 5.60
C LEU A 98 -10.11 2.48 5.56
N SER A 99 -9.45 2.56 4.42
CA SER A 99 -8.06 2.07 4.29
C SER A 99 -7.01 3.08 4.75
N GLU A 100 -7.39 4.35 4.95
CA GLU A 100 -6.49 5.47 5.26
C GLU A 100 -5.39 5.68 4.20
N LEU A 101 -5.67 5.32 2.94
CA LEU A 101 -4.73 5.39 1.83
C LEU A 101 -5.11 6.54 0.88
N GLU A 102 -4.99 7.75 1.35
CA GLU A 102 -5.21 8.95 0.54
C GLU A 102 -3.97 9.34 -0.26
N GLY A 103 -4.18 9.84 -1.46
CA GLY A 103 -3.15 10.41 -2.34
C GLY A 103 -3.01 9.68 -3.68
N GLU A 104 -2.66 10.44 -4.71
CA GLU A 104 -2.52 9.95 -6.10
C GLU A 104 -1.43 8.88 -6.29
N GLN A 105 -0.48 8.76 -5.36
CA GLN A 105 0.54 7.72 -5.39
C GLN A 105 -0.02 6.32 -5.15
N TYR A 106 -1.19 6.21 -4.52
CA TYR A 106 -1.84 4.93 -4.28
C TYR A 106 -2.80 4.62 -5.40
N THR A 107 -2.49 3.61 -6.18
CA THR A 107 -3.42 3.11 -7.18
C THR A 107 -3.73 1.64 -6.91
N TRP A 108 -4.98 1.27 -7.12
CA TRP A 108 -5.49 -0.06 -6.86
C TRP A 108 -6.62 -0.41 -7.81
N LYS A 109 -6.78 -1.70 -8.03
CA LYS A 109 -7.93 -2.29 -8.68
C LYS A 109 -8.18 -3.67 -8.10
N PHE A 110 -9.42 -4.10 -8.14
CA PHE A 110 -9.75 -5.46 -7.77
C PHE A 110 -10.88 -6.06 -8.63
N GLN A 111 -10.95 -7.37 -8.59
CA GLN A 111 -11.99 -8.16 -9.22
C GLN A 111 -12.64 -9.06 -8.18
N LEU A 112 -13.93 -9.29 -8.32
CA LEU A 112 -14.67 -10.21 -7.46
C LEU A 112 -14.64 -11.63 -8.06
N VAL A 113 -14.92 -12.62 -7.21
CA VAL A 113 -15.12 -14.00 -7.65
C VAL A 113 -16.41 -14.04 -8.46
N ASP A 114 -16.40 -14.80 -9.54
CA ASP A 114 -17.57 -15.08 -10.35
C ASP A 114 -18.69 -15.67 -9.49
N PRO A 115 -19.91 -15.08 -9.45
CA PRO A 115 -21.03 -15.56 -8.65
C PRO A 115 -21.51 -16.96 -9.03
N SER A 116 -21.20 -17.45 -10.22
CA SER A 116 -21.46 -18.84 -10.62
C SER A 116 -20.55 -19.85 -9.90
N ASN A 117 -19.51 -19.38 -9.22
CA ASN A 117 -18.62 -20.22 -8.45
C ASN A 117 -19.29 -20.60 -7.12
N THR A 118 -19.81 -21.82 -7.05
CA THR A 118 -20.51 -22.36 -5.88
C THR A 118 -19.66 -22.49 -4.61
N GLU A 119 -18.34 -22.41 -4.73
CA GLU A 119 -17.43 -22.45 -3.58
C GLU A 119 -17.39 -21.10 -2.83
N PHE A 120 -17.80 -19.99 -3.48
CA PHE A 120 -17.86 -18.66 -2.91
C PHE A 120 -19.16 -17.96 -3.31
N PRO A 121 -20.25 -18.20 -2.61
CA PRO A 121 -21.56 -17.62 -2.94
C PRO A 121 -21.65 -16.11 -2.64
N THR A 122 -20.58 -15.49 -2.18
CA THR A 122 -20.52 -14.07 -1.78
C THR A 122 -19.59 -13.29 -2.67
N ALA A 123 -19.80 -11.96 -2.74
CA ALA A 123 -18.97 -11.02 -3.51
C ALA A 123 -17.53 -10.89 -2.94
N LYS A 124 -16.72 -11.96 -3.00
CA LYS A 124 -15.34 -11.98 -2.51
C LYS A 124 -14.36 -11.43 -3.52
N ILE A 125 -13.37 -10.72 -3.02
CA ILE A 125 -12.26 -10.23 -3.84
C ILE A 125 -11.39 -11.42 -4.28
N ALA A 126 -11.36 -11.68 -5.58
CA ALA A 126 -10.56 -12.73 -6.20
C ALA A 126 -9.13 -12.27 -6.49
N ILE A 127 -9.00 -11.05 -6.99
CA ILE A 127 -7.73 -10.43 -7.35
C ILE A 127 -7.73 -9.01 -6.80
N LEU A 128 -6.64 -8.60 -6.17
CA LEU A 128 -6.38 -7.22 -5.81
C LEU A 128 -4.98 -6.87 -6.26
N GLU A 129 -4.84 -5.81 -7.01
CA GLU A 129 -3.58 -5.19 -7.35
C GLU A 129 -3.47 -3.85 -6.65
N PHE A 130 -2.34 -3.62 -6.00
CA PHE A 130 -2.07 -2.40 -5.27
C PHE A 130 -0.66 -1.89 -5.58
N THR A 131 -0.52 -0.58 -5.72
CA THR A 131 0.78 0.09 -5.84
C THR A 131 0.81 1.38 -5.03
N ASN A 132 1.97 1.72 -4.50
CA ASN A 132 2.27 3.00 -3.86
C ASN A 132 3.13 3.91 -4.74
N GLY A 133 3.10 3.73 -6.05
CA GLY A 133 3.89 4.47 -7.02
C GLY A 133 5.32 3.95 -7.22
N LYS A 134 5.89 3.23 -6.26
CA LYS A 134 7.25 2.65 -6.33
C LYS A 134 7.26 1.13 -6.35
N HIS A 135 6.29 0.51 -5.70
CA HIS A 135 6.19 -0.93 -5.56
C HIS A 135 4.78 -1.39 -5.86
N ARG A 136 4.67 -2.59 -6.42
CA ARG A 136 3.41 -3.27 -6.70
C ARG A 136 3.35 -4.58 -5.92
N ILE A 137 2.15 -4.89 -5.42
CA ILE A 137 1.82 -6.19 -4.85
C ILE A 137 0.48 -6.65 -5.40
N THR A 138 0.34 -7.95 -5.62
CA THR A 138 -0.89 -8.56 -6.12
C THR A 138 -1.33 -9.65 -5.16
N TYR A 139 -2.59 -9.63 -4.79
CA TYR A 139 -3.28 -10.74 -4.14
C TYR A 139 -4.07 -11.51 -5.18
N ARG A 140 -4.09 -12.85 -5.09
CA ARG A 140 -4.92 -13.70 -5.93
C ARG A 140 -5.43 -14.90 -5.15
N ILE A 141 -6.69 -15.25 -5.37
CA ILE A 141 -7.21 -16.56 -5.04
C ILE A 141 -6.77 -17.52 -6.16
N ARG A 142 -5.98 -18.53 -5.80
CA ARG A 142 -5.52 -19.56 -6.74
C ARG A 142 -6.32 -20.84 -6.53
N THR A 143 -6.94 -21.31 -7.61
CA THR A 143 -7.58 -22.62 -7.63
C THR A 143 -6.64 -23.62 -8.28
N LYS A 144 -6.08 -24.54 -7.49
CA LYS A 144 -5.33 -25.70 -8.01
C LYS A 144 -6.10 -26.96 -7.65
N SER A 145 -6.56 -27.70 -8.67
CA SER A 145 -7.19 -29.02 -8.49
C SER A 145 -8.24 -29.05 -7.38
N LYS A 146 -9.22 -28.15 -7.40
CA LYS A 146 -10.27 -27.98 -6.39
C LYS A 146 -9.79 -27.48 -5.01
N LYS A 147 -8.51 -27.15 -4.84
CA LYS A 147 -8.00 -26.54 -3.61
C LYS A 147 -7.73 -25.07 -3.83
N ILE A 148 -8.43 -24.22 -3.09
CA ILE A 148 -8.26 -22.77 -3.12
C ILE A 148 -7.14 -22.39 -2.18
N SER A 149 -6.21 -21.60 -2.67
CA SER A 149 -5.11 -21.05 -1.89
C SER A 149 -5.07 -19.55 -2.08
N PRO A 150 -5.68 -18.76 -1.18
CA PRO A 150 -5.51 -17.32 -1.20
C PRO A 150 -4.05 -16.98 -0.86
N GLY A 151 -3.47 -16.01 -1.57
CA GLY A 151 -2.09 -15.64 -1.29
C GLY A 151 -1.65 -14.32 -1.91
N TRP A 152 -0.75 -13.67 -1.20
CA TRP A 152 -0.04 -12.49 -1.68
C TRP A 152 1.13 -12.91 -2.55
N GLY A 153 1.30 -12.22 -3.68
CA GLY A 153 2.47 -12.36 -4.54
C GLY A 153 3.69 -11.63 -3.97
N ASN A 154 4.82 -11.78 -4.67
CA ASN A 154 6.03 -11.03 -4.33
C ASN A 154 5.86 -9.55 -4.62
N ILE A 155 6.43 -8.71 -3.76
CA ILE A 155 6.51 -7.27 -3.97
C ILE A 155 7.50 -7.02 -5.10
N LYS A 156 7.08 -6.25 -6.10
CA LYS A 156 7.90 -5.87 -7.24
C LYS A 156 8.15 -4.37 -7.23
N LYS A 157 9.39 -3.95 -7.45
CA LYS A 157 9.70 -2.56 -7.81
C LYS A 157 9.05 -2.26 -9.17
N ILE A 158 8.45 -1.08 -9.30
CA ILE A 158 7.90 -0.61 -10.56
C ILE A 158 9.02 0.15 -11.26
N THR A 159 9.44 -0.37 -12.41
CA THR A 159 10.42 0.31 -13.31
C THR A 159 9.72 1.16 -14.35
N ASP A 160 8.49 0.77 -14.72
CA ASP A 160 7.66 1.42 -15.72
C ASP A 160 6.27 1.75 -15.15
N LYS A 161 5.53 2.64 -15.85
CA LYS A 161 4.13 2.89 -15.49
C LYS A 161 3.37 1.57 -15.38
N PRO A 162 2.53 1.39 -14.34
CA PRO A 162 1.76 0.17 -14.20
C PRO A 162 0.97 -0.06 -15.49
N ASP A 163 1.31 -1.09 -16.22
CA ASP A 163 0.45 -1.58 -17.30
C ASP A 163 -0.73 -2.29 -16.63
N TRP A 164 -1.82 -1.56 -16.49
CA TRP A 164 -3.11 -2.08 -16.02
C TRP A 164 -3.81 -2.87 -17.13
N SER A 165 -3.04 -3.26 -18.17
CA SER A 165 -3.61 -4.00 -19.30
C SER A 165 -4.24 -5.29 -18.80
N THR A 166 -5.39 -5.46 -19.21
CA THR A 166 -6.51 -6.37 -19.03
C THR A 166 -6.25 -7.87 -19.23
N LYS A 167 -5.05 -8.39 -18.93
CA LYS A 167 -4.82 -9.84 -19.00
C LYS A 167 -5.76 -10.63 -18.07
N ASP A 168 -6.32 -9.99 -17.06
CA ASP A 168 -7.18 -10.61 -16.05
C ASP A 168 -8.65 -10.13 -16.15
N GLY A 169 -9.04 -9.47 -17.24
CA GLY A 169 -10.39 -8.93 -17.43
C GLY A 169 -10.61 -7.53 -16.83
N PRO A 170 -11.79 -6.95 -16.97
CA PRO A 170 -12.12 -5.64 -16.43
C PRO A 170 -12.06 -5.66 -14.89
N ALA A 171 -11.62 -4.54 -14.30
CA ALA A 171 -11.69 -4.38 -12.85
C ALA A 171 -13.14 -4.16 -12.43
N PHE A 172 -13.54 -4.77 -11.32
CA PHE A 172 -14.83 -4.45 -10.70
C PHE A 172 -14.87 -3.01 -10.20
N LEU A 173 -13.78 -2.58 -9.53
CA LEU A 173 -13.62 -1.24 -8.99
C LEU A 173 -12.13 -0.89 -8.92
N SER A 174 -11.80 0.39 -9.09
CA SER A 174 -10.43 0.88 -9.07
C SER A 174 -10.32 2.26 -8.41
N SER A 175 -9.10 2.69 -8.13
CA SER A 175 -8.84 4.04 -7.63
C SER A 175 -9.26 5.14 -8.59
N SER A 176 -9.40 4.85 -9.89
CA SER A 176 -9.90 5.80 -10.89
C SER A 176 -11.40 6.08 -10.78
N ASP A 177 -12.15 5.23 -10.09
CA ASP A 177 -13.57 5.44 -9.80
C ASP A 177 -13.76 6.46 -8.66
N TYR A 178 -12.69 6.74 -7.90
CA TYR A 178 -12.66 7.83 -6.92
C TYR A 178 -12.35 9.15 -7.62
N LYS A 179 -13.27 10.11 -7.51
CA LYS A 179 -13.05 11.51 -7.87
C LYS A 179 -13.02 12.31 -6.57
N PRO A 180 -11.88 12.92 -6.20
CA PRO A 180 -11.89 13.85 -5.06
C PRO A 180 -12.92 14.95 -5.32
N ASP A 181 -13.64 15.36 -4.28
CA ASP A 181 -14.69 16.35 -4.35
C ASP A 181 -14.19 17.72 -4.86
N THR A 182 -13.88 17.82 -6.14
CA THR A 182 -13.68 19.09 -6.87
C THR A 182 -14.99 19.56 -7.53
N TYR A 183 -16.08 18.82 -7.33
CA TYR A 183 -17.38 19.21 -7.79
C TYR A 183 -18.04 20.07 -6.71
N HIS A 184 -17.77 21.37 -6.75
CA HIS A 184 -18.70 22.36 -6.23
C HIS A 184 -19.75 22.61 -7.33
N PRO A 185 -21.06 22.44 -7.03
CA PRO A 185 -22.12 22.77 -7.97
C PRO A 185 -22.14 24.28 -8.31
#